data_ba14c45ba2c807e9072f3a31dba6aa0b
#
_entry.id   ba14c45ba2c807e9072f3a31dba6aa0b
#
_cell.length_a   1.000
_cell.length_b   1.000
_cell.length_c   1.000
_cell.angle_alpha   90.00
_cell.angle_beta   90.00
_cell.angle_gamma   90.00
#
_symmetry.space_group_name_H-M   'P 1'
#
loop_
_entity.id
_entity.type
_entity.pdbx_description
1 polymer ?
#
loop_
_entity_poly.entity_id
_entity_poly.type
_entity_poly.pdbx_seq_one_letter_code
_entity_poly.pdbx_strand_id
1 'polypeptide(L)'
;KAGLKSGDRILMLDQDTLYQKNLSSSDIVSKLKGSSAAPIRLSVYRKKADSIFTFDLTRGPVPLPSVSSSYMINDETGYVKINRFSQTTFIEFTQALESLVKQEMEHLILDLRGNPGGYLLPAKQIADDFLSDQRPIVIVESNNGIRERTVASSTGLFENGSLFVLVDENSASASEVIAGAIQDNDRGLLIGRRTFGKGLVQQQMPLGGGDQIRLTTARYYTPTGRSIQRPYDSTSRDDYYAEVQERYNTGEMQDENQIPLNDSLVFTTPKGRKVYGGGGISPDLYISNEDSPEEIWNNYFLRSSLLNNFIFLEMDLKPQKYNFDNPAEFFNEPLPYKEDFIDAFKTYCLENSFPIEINDKNQEIFLNSAKAFIAIQLFGENLHTRIVNQKDPFIQKALDTIDAL
;
A
#
# COMPACT_ATOMS: atom_id res chain seq x y z
N LYS A 1 -9.96 14.80 -15.29
CA LYS A 1 -9.81 16.05 -16.06
C LYS A 1 -10.87 16.19 -17.16
N ALA A 2 -11.50 15.10 -17.60
CA ALA A 2 -12.54 15.12 -18.64
C ALA A 2 -13.94 15.46 -18.10
N GLY A 3 -14.12 15.63 -16.80
CA GLY A 3 -15.40 15.98 -16.18
C GLY A 3 -16.25 14.78 -15.70
N LEU A 4 -15.75 13.56 -15.84
CA LEU A 4 -16.34 12.38 -15.19
C LEU A 4 -16.23 12.54 -13.67
N LYS A 5 -17.25 12.09 -12.94
CA LYS A 5 -17.32 12.17 -11.49
C LYS A 5 -17.57 10.78 -10.89
N SER A 6 -17.15 10.61 -9.65
CA SER A 6 -17.58 9.44 -8.86
C SER A 6 -19.11 9.36 -8.83
N GLY A 7 -19.66 8.16 -8.98
CA GLY A 7 -21.10 7.94 -9.07
C GLY A 7 -21.72 8.10 -10.47
N ASP A 8 -20.97 8.54 -11.48
CA ASP A 8 -21.46 8.53 -12.86
C ASP A 8 -21.68 7.07 -13.33
N ARG A 9 -22.86 6.79 -13.89
CA ARG A 9 -23.23 5.47 -14.41
C ARG A 9 -23.02 5.37 -15.91
N ILE A 10 -22.15 4.51 -16.35
CA ILE A 10 -21.85 4.33 -17.77
C ILE A 10 -23.05 3.68 -18.46
N LEU A 11 -23.64 4.38 -19.42
CA LEU A 11 -24.76 3.90 -20.21
C LEU A 11 -24.34 3.34 -21.56
N MET A 12 -23.44 4.07 -22.24
CA MET A 12 -23.03 3.71 -23.61
C MET A 12 -21.54 3.97 -23.80
N LEU A 13 -20.96 3.15 -24.68
CA LEU A 13 -19.61 3.27 -25.19
C LEU A 13 -19.67 3.35 -26.71
N ASP A 14 -19.31 4.49 -27.29
CA ASP A 14 -19.52 4.79 -28.70
C ASP A 14 -21.02 4.58 -29.07
N GLN A 15 -21.33 3.57 -29.89
CA GLN A 15 -22.69 3.19 -30.26
C GLN A 15 -23.19 1.96 -29.48
N ASP A 16 -22.38 1.37 -28.60
CA ASP A 16 -22.71 0.16 -27.85
C ASP A 16 -23.37 0.51 -26.50
N THR A 17 -24.62 0.16 -26.32
CA THR A 17 -25.33 0.30 -25.05
C THR A 17 -24.80 -0.73 -24.06
N LEU A 18 -24.38 -0.28 -22.86
CA LEU A 18 -23.85 -1.13 -21.79
C LEU A 18 -24.88 -1.40 -20.68
N TYR A 19 -25.74 -0.42 -20.39
CA TYR A 19 -26.76 -0.57 -19.35
C TYR A 19 -27.82 -1.61 -19.76
N GLN A 20 -28.41 -2.29 -18.77
CA GLN A 20 -29.37 -3.38 -18.96
C GLN A 20 -28.86 -4.62 -19.73
N LYS A 21 -27.56 -4.65 -20.05
CA LYS A 21 -26.89 -5.86 -20.52
C LYS A 21 -26.24 -6.52 -19.31
N ASN A 22 -26.41 -7.83 -19.18
CA ASN A 22 -25.80 -8.61 -18.08
C ASN A 22 -24.31 -8.83 -18.35
N LEU A 23 -23.53 -7.73 -18.35
CA LEU A 23 -22.09 -7.72 -18.62
C LEU A 23 -21.31 -7.86 -17.32
N SER A 24 -20.30 -8.71 -17.33
CA SER A 24 -19.34 -8.77 -16.23
C SER A 24 -18.45 -7.51 -16.19
N SER A 25 -17.83 -7.21 -15.05
CA SER A 25 -16.86 -6.11 -14.94
C SER A 25 -15.68 -6.28 -15.91
N SER A 26 -15.25 -7.52 -16.17
CA SER A 26 -14.22 -7.84 -17.16
C SER A 26 -14.63 -7.50 -18.59
N ASP A 27 -15.91 -7.75 -18.96
CA ASP A 27 -16.41 -7.40 -20.28
C ASP A 27 -16.46 -5.88 -20.48
N ILE A 28 -16.91 -5.15 -19.46
CA ILE A 28 -16.93 -3.68 -19.49
C ILE A 28 -15.52 -3.13 -19.62
N VAL A 29 -14.57 -3.62 -18.80
CA VAL A 29 -13.16 -3.22 -18.86
C VAL A 29 -12.54 -3.54 -20.21
N SER A 30 -12.82 -4.70 -20.82
CA SER A 30 -12.30 -5.07 -22.13
C SER A 30 -12.78 -4.14 -23.26
N LYS A 31 -14.03 -3.69 -23.18
CA LYS A 31 -14.62 -2.71 -24.11
C LYS A 31 -14.02 -1.30 -23.96
N LEU A 32 -13.73 -0.90 -22.69
CA LEU A 32 -13.11 0.40 -22.39
C LEU A 32 -11.66 0.44 -22.86
N LYS A 33 -10.92 -0.68 -22.78
CA LYS A 33 -9.55 -0.79 -23.27
C LYS A 33 -9.49 -0.71 -24.80
N GLY A 34 -8.33 -0.36 -25.33
CA GLY A 34 -8.08 -0.29 -26.77
C GLY A 34 -6.72 0.31 -27.07
N SER A 35 -6.44 0.54 -28.36
CA SER A 35 -5.19 1.14 -28.81
C SER A 35 -4.99 2.54 -28.23
N SER A 36 -3.76 2.85 -27.83
CA SER A 36 -3.39 4.20 -27.38
C SER A 36 -3.72 5.23 -28.45
N ALA A 37 -4.15 6.41 -28.03
CA ALA A 37 -4.63 7.51 -28.88
C ALA A 37 -5.94 7.24 -29.63
N ALA A 38 -6.57 6.07 -29.51
CA ALA A 38 -7.86 5.82 -30.13
C ALA A 38 -8.96 6.64 -29.42
N PRO A 39 -9.84 7.33 -30.19
CA PRO A 39 -10.96 8.06 -29.59
C PRO A 39 -11.98 7.08 -28.98
N ILE A 40 -12.73 7.54 -28.03
CA ILE A 40 -13.81 6.84 -27.37
C ILE A 40 -14.86 7.84 -26.89
N ARG A 41 -16.13 7.58 -27.17
CA ARG A 41 -17.26 8.39 -26.68
C ARG A 41 -17.96 7.64 -25.56
N LEU A 42 -18.07 8.29 -24.41
CA LEU A 42 -18.69 7.73 -23.23
C LEU A 42 -19.95 8.53 -22.86
N SER A 43 -21.11 7.86 -22.81
CA SER A 43 -22.33 8.47 -22.27
C SER A 43 -22.59 7.93 -20.88
N VAL A 44 -22.79 8.85 -19.92
CA VAL A 44 -23.01 8.53 -18.51
C VAL A 44 -24.26 9.22 -17.99
N TYR A 45 -24.99 8.55 -17.12
CA TYR A 45 -26.06 9.16 -16.33
C TYR A 45 -25.52 9.63 -14.99
N ARG A 46 -25.70 10.88 -14.68
CA ARG A 46 -25.33 11.50 -13.39
C ARG A 46 -26.60 11.76 -12.58
N LYS A 47 -26.84 10.94 -11.57
CA LYS A 47 -28.06 11.00 -10.76
C LYS A 47 -28.25 12.34 -10.06
N LYS A 48 -27.19 12.91 -9.46
CA LYS A 48 -27.27 14.23 -8.78
C LYS A 48 -27.78 15.36 -9.70
N ALA A 49 -27.57 15.24 -10.99
CA ALA A 49 -28.02 16.22 -11.99
C ALA A 49 -29.26 15.75 -12.77
N ASP A 50 -29.71 14.51 -12.55
CA ASP A 50 -30.75 13.79 -13.30
C ASP A 50 -30.59 13.96 -14.82
N SER A 51 -29.38 13.79 -15.30
CA SER A 51 -29.02 14.10 -16.69
C SER A 51 -27.98 13.15 -17.25
N ILE A 52 -28.02 12.98 -18.58
CA ILE A 52 -27.01 12.23 -19.33
C ILE A 52 -25.97 13.22 -19.84
N PHE A 53 -24.70 12.87 -19.61
CA PHE A 53 -23.54 13.61 -20.11
C PHE A 53 -22.79 12.72 -21.11
N THR A 54 -22.27 13.34 -22.14
CA THR A 54 -21.42 12.66 -23.13
C THR A 54 -20.02 13.27 -23.10
N PHE A 55 -19.02 12.39 -23.06
CA PHE A 55 -17.62 12.76 -23.02
C PHE A 55 -16.88 12.13 -24.21
N ASP A 56 -16.25 12.96 -25.04
CA ASP A 56 -15.32 12.51 -26.06
C ASP A 56 -13.94 12.42 -25.40
N LEU A 57 -13.38 11.22 -25.33
CA LEU A 57 -12.14 10.89 -24.67
C LEU A 57 -11.14 10.32 -25.64
N THR A 58 -9.89 10.36 -25.28
CA THR A 58 -8.82 9.66 -26.01
C THR A 58 -8.21 8.62 -25.09
N ARG A 59 -8.12 7.37 -25.56
CA ARG A 59 -7.47 6.31 -24.78
C ARG A 59 -5.99 6.60 -24.60
N GLY A 60 -5.48 6.34 -23.43
CA GLY A 60 -4.08 6.53 -23.10
C GLY A 60 -3.68 5.70 -21.90
N PRO A 61 -2.39 5.64 -21.60
CA PRO A 61 -1.94 5.02 -20.37
C PRO A 61 -2.55 5.77 -19.17
N VAL A 62 -3.19 5.02 -18.27
CA VAL A 62 -3.67 5.56 -16.99
C VAL A 62 -2.59 5.30 -15.95
N PRO A 63 -1.83 6.31 -15.52
CA PRO A 63 -0.86 6.11 -14.46
C PRO A 63 -1.60 5.75 -13.17
N LEU A 64 -1.21 4.65 -12.57
CA LEU A 64 -1.64 4.31 -11.22
C LEU A 64 -0.61 4.89 -10.27
N PRO A 65 -0.99 5.81 -9.37
CA PRO A 65 -0.06 6.39 -8.42
C PRO A 65 0.67 5.32 -7.62
N SER A 66 1.96 5.51 -7.43
CA SER A 66 2.79 4.65 -6.59
C SER A 66 2.70 5.07 -5.13
N VAL A 67 2.63 6.39 -4.89
CA VAL A 67 2.34 6.99 -3.60
C VAL A 67 0.83 7.16 -3.50
N SER A 68 0.17 6.32 -2.71
CA SER A 68 -1.29 6.33 -2.58
C SER A 68 -1.78 7.32 -1.55
N SER A 69 -0.98 7.61 -0.53
CA SER A 69 -1.36 8.52 0.55
C SER A 69 -0.17 9.28 1.09
N SER A 70 -0.38 10.57 1.40
CA SER A 70 0.58 11.45 2.06
C SER A 70 -0.17 12.51 2.86
N TYR A 71 0.06 12.59 4.17
CA TYR A 71 -0.60 13.57 5.06
C TYR A 71 0.13 13.69 6.40
N MET A 72 -0.12 14.79 7.12
CA MET A 72 0.30 14.95 8.51
C MET A 72 -0.67 14.18 9.43
N ILE A 73 -0.16 13.27 10.27
CA ILE A 73 -0.95 12.56 11.29
C ILE A 73 -1.29 13.54 12.40
N ASN A 74 -0.28 14.26 12.90
CA ASN A 74 -0.36 15.36 13.85
C ASN A 74 0.54 16.51 13.38
N ASP A 75 0.80 17.49 14.22
CA ASP A 75 1.58 18.71 13.83
C ASP A 75 3.04 18.41 13.46
N GLU A 76 3.63 17.32 13.93
CA GLU A 76 5.05 17.00 13.77
C GLU A 76 5.29 15.70 12.98
N THR A 77 4.28 14.83 12.84
CA THR A 77 4.45 13.49 12.25
C THR A 77 3.76 13.38 10.89
N GLY A 78 4.56 13.18 9.86
CA GLY A 78 4.10 12.87 8.50
C GLY A 78 3.99 11.37 8.22
N TYR A 79 3.11 11.03 7.30
CA TYR A 79 2.89 9.68 6.80
C TYR A 79 2.94 9.65 5.28
N VAL A 80 3.66 8.67 4.72
CA VAL A 80 3.69 8.40 3.28
C VAL A 80 3.55 6.92 3.03
N LYS A 81 2.60 6.52 2.16
CA LYS A 81 2.43 5.12 1.72
C LYS A 81 2.87 4.93 0.28
N ILE A 82 3.78 3.99 0.07
CA ILE A 82 4.23 3.56 -1.26
C ILE A 82 3.72 2.14 -1.52
N ASN A 83 2.84 1.96 -2.50
CA ASN A 83 2.24 0.66 -2.82
C ASN A 83 3.12 -0.19 -3.76
N ARG A 84 4.00 0.42 -4.52
CA ARG A 84 4.93 -0.24 -5.46
C ARG A 84 5.99 0.74 -5.95
N PHE A 85 7.03 0.23 -6.60
CA PHE A 85 8.06 1.05 -7.23
C PHE A 85 7.91 1.05 -8.75
N SER A 86 7.32 2.12 -9.32
CA SER A 86 7.23 2.42 -10.74
C SER A 86 8.27 3.46 -11.16
N GLN A 87 8.33 3.80 -12.44
CA GLN A 87 9.25 4.84 -12.94
C GLN A 87 8.96 6.23 -12.35
N THR A 88 7.71 6.50 -11.95
CA THR A 88 7.27 7.79 -11.42
C THR A 88 7.36 7.88 -9.89
N THR A 89 7.66 6.78 -9.21
CA THR A 89 7.58 6.70 -7.73
C THR A 89 8.47 7.73 -7.04
N PHE A 90 9.69 7.94 -7.54
CA PHE A 90 10.59 8.93 -6.92
C PHE A 90 10.02 10.35 -7.02
N ILE A 91 9.49 10.73 -8.18
CA ILE A 91 8.88 12.05 -8.38
C ILE A 91 7.65 12.23 -7.47
N GLU A 92 6.79 11.22 -7.40
CA GLU A 92 5.61 11.23 -6.54
C GLU A 92 5.98 11.32 -5.06
N PHE A 93 6.99 10.55 -4.64
CA PHE A 93 7.52 10.56 -3.27
C PHE A 93 8.15 11.92 -2.90
N THR A 94 9.01 12.47 -3.77
CA THR A 94 9.64 13.78 -3.54
C THR A 94 8.59 14.88 -3.37
N GLN A 95 7.55 14.91 -4.21
CA GLN A 95 6.45 15.87 -4.07
C GLN A 95 5.69 15.70 -2.74
N ALA A 96 5.46 14.47 -2.31
CA ALA A 96 4.82 14.16 -1.04
C ALA A 96 5.71 14.62 0.13
N LEU A 97 7.00 14.25 0.11
CA LEU A 97 7.96 14.59 1.15
C LEU A 97 8.15 16.11 1.29
N GLU A 98 8.35 16.82 0.17
CA GLU A 98 8.44 18.29 0.17
C GLU A 98 7.20 18.96 0.76
N SER A 99 6.02 18.41 0.49
CA SER A 99 4.78 18.93 1.05
C SER A 99 4.70 18.76 2.57
N LEU A 100 5.21 17.65 3.11
CA LEU A 100 5.26 17.39 4.54
C LEU A 100 6.34 18.23 5.23
N VAL A 101 7.53 18.34 4.63
CA VAL A 101 8.62 19.19 5.14
C VAL A 101 8.20 20.67 5.22
N LYS A 102 7.43 21.17 4.24
CA LYS A 102 6.86 22.52 4.29
C LYS A 102 5.85 22.73 5.41
N GLN A 103 5.31 21.66 5.99
CA GLN A 103 4.43 21.67 7.16
C GLN A 103 5.20 21.43 8.46
N GLU A 104 6.52 21.62 8.45
CA GLU A 104 7.42 21.50 9.61
C GLU A 104 7.45 20.10 10.24
N MET A 105 7.32 19.06 9.38
CA MET A 105 7.42 17.66 9.80
C MET A 105 8.80 17.34 10.41
N GLU A 106 8.80 16.79 11.61
CA GLU A 106 10.00 16.32 12.33
C GLU A 106 10.16 14.78 12.28
N HIS A 107 9.06 14.04 12.19
CA HIS A 107 8.99 12.59 12.20
C HIS A 107 8.28 12.06 10.94
N LEU A 108 8.85 11.04 10.30
CA LEU A 108 8.23 10.42 9.12
C LEU A 108 7.93 8.95 9.37
N ILE A 109 6.69 8.54 9.07
CA ILE A 109 6.28 7.14 8.95
C ILE A 109 6.18 6.81 7.46
N LEU A 110 7.11 5.98 6.96
CA LEU A 110 7.10 5.46 5.60
C LEU A 110 6.46 4.07 5.58
N ASP A 111 5.30 3.93 4.98
CA ASP A 111 4.59 2.65 4.91
C ASP A 111 4.90 1.89 3.62
N LEU A 112 5.60 0.77 3.76
CA LEU A 112 5.94 -0.18 2.71
C LEU A 112 5.19 -1.52 2.87
N ARG A 113 4.22 -1.61 3.76
CA ARG A 113 3.40 -2.81 3.95
C ARG A 113 2.62 -3.14 2.67
N GLY A 114 2.59 -4.42 2.28
CA GLY A 114 1.94 -4.88 1.06
C GLY A 114 2.64 -4.46 -0.23
N ASN A 115 3.82 -3.85 -0.17
CA ASN A 115 4.57 -3.39 -1.34
C ASN A 115 5.49 -4.48 -1.90
N PRO A 116 5.17 -5.11 -3.04
CA PRO A 116 5.96 -6.21 -3.61
C PRO A 116 7.28 -5.75 -4.25
N GLY A 117 7.61 -4.46 -4.16
CA GLY A 117 8.77 -3.85 -4.79
C GLY A 117 8.48 -3.26 -6.17
N GLY A 118 9.42 -3.38 -7.08
CA GLY A 118 9.37 -2.84 -8.43
C GLY A 118 10.74 -2.42 -8.95
N TYR A 119 10.85 -1.25 -9.54
CA TYR A 119 12.12 -0.74 -10.06
C TYR A 119 13.08 -0.38 -8.93
N LEU A 120 14.33 -0.83 -9.08
CA LEU A 120 15.40 -0.60 -8.11
C LEU A 120 15.83 0.88 -8.04
N LEU A 121 15.86 1.57 -9.17
CA LEU A 121 16.34 2.96 -9.24
C LEU A 121 15.53 3.91 -8.35
N PRO A 122 14.20 3.97 -8.42
CA PRO A 122 13.41 4.81 -7.49
C PRO A 122 13.63 4.47 -6.02
N ALA A 123 13.82 3.20 -5.67
CA ALA A 123 14.09 2.81 -4.28
C ALA A 123 15.46 3.31 -3.80
N LYS A 124 16.48 3.27 -4.67
CA LYS A 124 17.82 3.84 -4.37
C LYS A 124 17.74 5.35 -4.17
N GLN A 125 16.97 6.05 -5.02
CA GLN A 125 16.80 7.50 -4.93
C GLN A 125 16.03 7.91 -3.65
N ILE A 126 14.99 7.14 -3.26
CA ILE A 126 14.25 7.38 -2.01
C ILE A 126 15.13 7.08 -0.79
N ALA A 127 15.97 6.04 -0.83
CA ALA A 127 16.89 5.75 0.25
C ALA A 127 17.97 6.85 0.39
N ASP A 128 18.35 7.47 -0.72
CA ASP A 128 19.28 8.61 -0.78
C ASP A 128 18.72 9.83 -0.03
N ASP A 129 17.42 10.12 -0.16
CA ASP A 129 16.75 11.22 0.55
C ASP A 129 16.83 11.11 2.09
N PHE A 130 17.10 9.90 2.60
CA PHE A 130 17.17 9.63 4.04
C PHE A 130 18.58 9.52 4.60
N LEU A 131 19.57 9.27 3.77
CA LEU A 131 20.93 8.93 4.20
C LEU A 131 21.90 10.07 3.92
N SER A 132 22.75 10.35 4.89
CA SER A 132 23.82 11.34 4.71
C SER A 132 24.89 10.85 3.72
N ASP A 133 25.64 11.80 3.16
CA ASP A 133 26.68 11.58 2.14
C ASP A 133 27.55 10.35 2.40
N GLN A 134 27.83 9.59 1.33
CA GLN A 134 28.65 8.37 1.30
C GLN A 134 28.12 7.17 2.12
N ARG A 135 26.97 7.28 2.79
CA ARG A 135 26.35 6.11 3.43
C ARG A 135 25.93 5.08 2.37
N PRO A 136 26.23 3.79 2.58
CA PRO A 136 25.87 2.75 1.62
C PRO A 136 24.36 2.53 1.57
N ILE A 137 23.81 2.38 0.37
CA ILE A 137 22.41 2.07 0.14
C ILE A 137 22.23 0.57 -0.14
N VAL A 138 22.95 0.05 -1.11
CA VAL A 138 22.84 -1.34 -1.56
C VAL A 138 24.10 -1.77 -2.30
N ILE A 139 24.44 -3.05 -2.21
CA ILE A 139 25.49 -3.69 -2.99
C ILE A 139 24.82 -4.64 -3.98
N VAL A 140 25.10 -4.51 -5.27
CA VAL A 140 24.60 -5.40 -6.33
C VAL A 140 25.77 -6.23 -6.84
N GLU A 141 25.60 -7.56 -6.83
CA GLU A 141 26.57 -8.50 -7.36
C GLU A 141 25.99 -9.20 -8.59
N SER A 142 26.58 -8.97 -9.72
CA SER A 142 26.21 -9.61 -10.99
C SER A 142 26.65 -11.06 -11.05
N ASN A 143 26.09 -11.84 -11.97
CA ASN A 143 26.41 -13.27 -12.15
C ASN A 143 27.89 -13.56 -12.46
N ASN A 144 28.65 -12.57 -12.94
CA ASN A 144 30.09 -12.68 -13.17
C ASN A 144 30.94 -12.24 -11.95
N GLY A 145 30.32 -12.02 -10.79
CA GLY A 145 30.98 -11.66 -9.54
C GLY A 145 31.38 -10.19 -9.40
N ILE A 146 31.00 -9.33 -10.35
CA ILE A 146 31.25 -7.88 -10.21
C ILE A 146 30.28 -7.30 -9.19
N ARG A 147 30.84 -6.65 -8.16
CA ARG A 147 30.10 -5.94 -7.12
C ARG A 147 30.09 -4.44 -7.37
N GLU A 148 28.91 -3.87 -7.43
CA GLU A 148 28.66 -2.44 -7.53
C GLU A 148 28.01 -1.96 -6.24
N ARG A 149 28.63 -0.99 -5.56
CA ARG A 149 28.11 -0.36 -4.35
C ARG A 149 27.46 0.98 -4.71
N THR A 150 26.19 1.15 -4.36
CA THR A 150 25.53 2.45 -4.40
C THR A 150 25.65 3.11 -3.04
N VAL A 151 26.02 4.38 -3.02
CA VAL A 151 26.11 5.22 -1.81
C VAL A 151 25.18 6.42 -1.95
N ALA A 152 24.82 7.02 -0.82
CA ALA A 152 24.04 8.24 -0.76
C ALA A 152 24.84 9.45 -1.24
N SER A 153 24.15 10.44 -1.76
CA SER A 153 24.66 11.76 -2.15
C SER A 153 24.57 12.75 -0.97
N SER A 154 25.03 13.98 -1.18
CA SER A 154 25.00 15.04 -0.18
C SER A 154 23.74 15.92 -0.22
N THR A 155 22.65 15.44 -0.82
CA THR A 155 21.46 16.27 -1.13
C THR A 155 20.14 15.66 -0.68
N GLY A 156 20.14 14.82 0.35
CA GLY A 156 18.93 14.19 0.87
C GLY A 156 17.95 15.20 1.47
N LEU A 157 16.66 15.02 1.19
CA LEU A 157 15.59 15.92 1.67
C LEU A 157 15.22 15.69 3.14
N PHE A 158 15.47 14.49 3.69
CA PHE A 158 15.12 14.14 5.07
C PHE A 158 16.21 13.28 5.73
N GLU A 159 17.45 13.78 5.72
CA GLU A 159 18.58 13.12 6.37
C GLU A 159 18.48 13.17 7.90
N ASN A 160 17.78 14.16 8.44
CA ASN A 160 17.54 14.39 9.87
C ASN A 160 16.08 14.14 10.23
N GLY A 161 15.77 14.13 11.52
CA GLY A 161 14.42 13.77 12.01
C GLY A 161 14.27 12.27 12.21
N SER A 162 13.22 11.86 12.89
CA SER A 162 12.97 10.44 13.17
C SER A 162 12.30 9.75 11.99
N LEU A 163 12.81 8.57 11.62
CA LEU A 163 12.29 7.79 10.50
C LEU A 163 11.85 6.41 10.98
N PHE A 164 10.59 6.09 10.70
CA PHE A 164 9.98 4.79 10.97
C PHE A 164 9.51 4.17 9.64
N VAL A 165 9.93 2.93 9.38
CA VAL A 165 9.55 2.22 8.15
C VAL A 165 8.65 1.06 8.52
N LEU A 166 7.40 1.08 8.08
CA LEU A 166 6.46 -0.02 8.31
C LEU A 166 6.65 -1.10 7.25
N VAL A 167 6.83 -2.34 7.70
CA VAL A 167 7.06 -3.49 6.83
C VAL A 167 6.20 -4.69 7.25
N ASP A 168 5.90 -5.55 6.29
CA ASP A 168 5.20 -6.81 6.53
C ASP A 168 5.78 -7.94 5.64
N GLU A 169 5.21 -9.13 5.74
CA GLU A 169 5.59 -10.31 4.97
C GLU A 169 5.44 -10.17 3.45
N ASN A 170 4.72 -9.13 2.99
CA ASN A 170 4.52 -8.80 1.58
C ASN A 170 5.46 -7.67 1.10
N SER A 171 6.18 -7.04 2.02
CA SER A 171 7.23 -6.06 1.68
C SER A 171 8.40 -6.79 1.03
N ALA A 172 8.64 -6.57 -0.27
CA ALA A 172 9.59 -7.37 -1.04
C ALA A 172 10.50 -6.55 -1.96
N SER A 173 11.67 -7.11 -2.31
CA SER A 173 12.54 -6.58 -3.37
C SER A 173 12.97 -5.13 -3.14
N ALA A 174 12.52 -4.16 -3.96
CA ALA A 174 12.85 -2.74 -3.82
C ALA A 174 12.43 -2.15 -2.45
N SER A 175 11.35 -2.65 -1.84
CA SER A 175 10.96 -2.29 -0.45
C SER A 175 12.03 -2.74 0.54
N GLU A 176 12.60 -3.92 0.33
CA GLU A 176 13.63 -4.47 1.20
C GLU A 176 14.99 -3.76 1.00
N VAL A 177 15.23 -3.16 -0.16
CA VAL A 177 16.40 -2.28 -0.37
C VAL A 177 16.31 -1.05 0.53
N ILE A 178 15.15 -0.39 0.60
CA ILE A 178 14.95 0.75 1.51
C ILE A 178 15.05 0.28 2.97
N ALA A 179 14.30 -0.75 3.35
CA ALA A 179 14.30 -1.28 4.71
C ALA A 179 15.72 -1.65 5.17
N GLY A 180 16.47 -2.38 4.34
CA GLY A 180 17.87 -2.74 4.62
C GLY A 180 18.81 -1.53 4.68
N ALA A 181 18.63 -0.55 3.80
CA ALA A 181 19.43 0.67 3.82
C ALA A 181 19.22 1.47 5.13
N ILE A 182 17.99 1.61 5.57
CA ILE A 182 17.63 2.33 6.79
C ILE A 182 18.12 1.59 8.04
N GLN A 183 17.85 0.27 8.13
CA GLN A 183 18.23 -0.53 9.29
C GLN A 183 19.75 -0.65 9.44
N ASP A 184 20.43 -1.01 8.36
CA ASP A 184 21.87 -1.28 8.39
C ASP A 184 22.74 -0.02 8.58
N ASN A 185 22.22 1.17 8.29
CA ASN A 185 22.86 2.44 8.59
C ASN A 185 22.48 3.03 9.95
N ASP A 186 21.63 2.36 10.74
CA ASP A 186 21.10 2.92 11.99
C ASP A 186 20.37 4.26 11.80
N ARG A 187 19.74 4.47 10.61
CA ARG A 187 19.08 5.73 10.27
C ARG A 187 17.69 5.84 10.87
N GLY A 188 17.01 4.73 11.04
CA GLY A 188 15.66 4.66 11.54
C GLY A 188 15.32 3.30 12.10
N LEU A 189 14.03 3.12 12.46
CA LEU A 189 13.51 1.87 13.00
C LEU A 189 12.52 1.25 12.01
N LEU A 190 12.61 -0.06 11.88
CA LEU A 190 11.63 -0.88 11.16
C LEU A 190 10.58 -1.39 12.13
N ILE A 191 9.31 -1.18 11.81
CA ILE A 191 8.18 -1.62 12.63
C ILE A 191 7.33 -2.61 11.83
N GLY A 192 7.03 -3.76 12.41
CA GLY A 192 6.10 -4.68 11.80
C GLY A 192 6.50 -6.14 11.86
N ARG A 193 6.53 -6.82 10.71
CA ARG A 193 6.87 -8.24 10.59
C ARG A 193 8.01 -8.46 9.60
N ARG A 194 8.63 -9.62 9.66
CA ARG A 194 9.74 -10.00 8.77
C ARG A 194 9.31 -9.92 7.31
N THR A 195 10.13 -9.24 6.49
CA THR A 195 9.85 -9.02 5.08
C THR A 195 9.93 -10.30 4.24
N PHE A 196 9.57 -10.22 2.98
CA PHE A 196 9.43 -11.36 2.08
C PHE A 196 10.72 -12.17 1.86
N GLY A 197 11.88 -11.52 1.75
CA GLY A 197 13.15 -12.18 1.49
C GLY A 197 13.48 -12.39 0.01
N LYS A 198 13.30 -11.37 -0.82
CA LYS A 198 13.67 -11.39 -2.24
C LYS A 198 14.88 -10.51 -2.51
N GLY A 199 16.07 -11.10 -2.50
CA GLY A 199 17.36 -10.45 -2.75
C GLY A 199 17.89 -10.59 -4.17
N LEU A 200 17.00 -10.79 -5.17
CA LEU A 200 17.35 -11.01 -6.57
C LEU A 200 16.99 -9.82 -7.45
N VAL A 201 17.88 -9.45 -8.36
CA VAL A 201 17.63 -8.49 -9.43
C VAL A 201 17.20 -9.25 -10.68
N GLN A 202 16.05 -8.91 -11.22
CA GLN A 202 15.50 -9.51 -12.42
C GLN A 202 15.41 -8.48 -13.55
N GLN A 203 15.79 -8.86 -14.75
CA GLN A 203 15.61 -8.07 -15.94
C GLN A 203 14.59 -8.71 -16.86
N GLN A 204 13.78 -7.86 -17.49
CA GLN A 204 12.78 -8.25 -18.46
C GLN A 204 13.32 -7.97 -19.85
N MET A 205 13.39 -9.01 -20.70
CA MET A 205 13.94 -8.93 -22.04
C MET A 205 12.85 -9.29 -23.04
N PRO A 206 12.55 -8.42 -24.04
CA PRO A 206 11.60 -8.75 -25.08
C PRO A 206 12.18 -9.83 -26.01
N LEU A 207 11.36 -10.81 -26.37
CA LEU A 207 11.71 -11.89 -27.33
C LEU A 207 11.16 -11.64 -28.74
N GLY A 208 10.41 -10.56 -28.94
CA GLY A 208 9.66 -10.28 -30.15
C GLY A 208 8.22 -10.81 -30.06
N GLY A 209 7.35 -10.41 -31.01
CA GLY A 209 5.96 -10.85 -31.06
C GLY A 209 5.09 -10.48 -29.83
N GLY A 210 5.61 -9.70 -28.91
CA GLY A 210 4.94 -9.36 -27.65
C GLY A 210 5.36 -10.23 -26.46
N ASP A 211 6.12 -11.29 -26.70
CA ASP A 211 6.63 -12.18 -25.64
C ASP A 211 7.83 -11.55 -24.92
N GLN A 212 7.97 -11.91 -23.64
CA GLN A 212 9.05 -11.42 -22.80
C GLN A 212 9.55 -12.53 -21.88
N ILE A 213 10.86 -12.55 -21.66
CA ILE A 213 11.49 -13.40 -20.64
C ILE A 213 11.96 -12.56 -19.46
N ARG A 214 11.80 -13.08 -18.27
CA ARG A 214 12.33 -12.47 -17.03
C ARG A 214 13.44 -13.35 -16.48
N LEU A 215 14.66 -12.81 -16.44
CA LEU A 215 15.85 -13.51 -15.98
C LEU A 215 16.43 -12.85 -14.76
N THR A 216 16.91 -13.66 -13.82
CA THR A 216 17.73 -13.20 -12.69
C THR A 216 19.14 -12.91 -13.20
N THR A 217 19.60 -11.66 -13.05
CA THR A 217 20.90 -11.19 -13.57
C THR A 217 21.88 -10.80 -12.46
N ALA A 218 21.38 -10.58 -11.24
CA ALA A 218 22.22 -10.19 -10.11
C ALA A 218 21.55 -10.54 -8.78
N ARG A 219 22.35 -10.51 -7.71
CA ARG A 219 21.90 -10.53 -6.32
C ARG A 219 22.19 -9.19 -5.69
N TYR A 220 21.39 -8.79 -4.71
CA TYR A 220 21.71 -7.62 -3.91
C TYR A 220 21.93 -7.97 -2.44
N TYR A 221 22.74 -7.16 -1.80
CA TYR A 221 23.10 -7.25 -0.39
C TYR A 221 22.84 -5.88 0.25
N THR A 222 22.47 -5.91 1.50
CA THR A 222 22.29 -4.69 2.29
C THR A 222 23.62 -4.01 2.61
N PRO A 223 23.63 -2.81 3.18
CA PRO A 223 24.86 -2.09 3.54
C PRO A 223 25.87 -2.88 4.38
N THR A 224 25.42 -3.71 5.31
CA THR A 224 26.31 -4.58 6.12
C THR A 224 26.86 -5.78 5.35
N GLY A 225 26.41 -6.01 4.11
CA GLY A 225 26.81 -7.13 3.27
C GLY A 225 25.98 -8.40 3.45
N ARG A 226 24.90 -8.38 4.24
CA ARG A 226 24.02 -9.54 4.41
C ARG A 226 23.17 -9.75 3.18
N SER A 227 22.99 -11.02 2.77
CA SER A 227 21.98 -11.44 1.82
C SER A 227 20.65 -11.64 2.54
N ILE A 228 19.60 -11.02 2.03
CA ILE A 228 18.24 -11.22 2.57
C ILE A 228 17.47 -12.28 1.79
N GLN A 229 18.08 -12.83 0.71
CA GLN A 229 17.44 -13.84 -0.11
C GLN A 229 17.16 -15.10 0.70
N ARG A 230 15.89 -15.49 0.76
CA ARG A 230 15.52 -16.78 1.35
C ARG A 230 15.95 -17.96 0.45
N PRO A 231 16.23 -19.12 1.00
CA PRO A 231 16.66 -20.29 0.22
C PRO A 231 15.64 -20.68 -0.86
N TYR A 232 16.11 -21.06 -2.05
CA TYR A 232 15.28 -21.52 -3.16
C TYR A 232 15.93 -22.64 -4.01
N ASP A 233 17.17 -22.99 -3.74
CA ASP A 233 17.97 -23.90 -4.58
C ASP A 233 17.49 -25.35 -4.53
N SER A 234 16.73 -25.75 -3.49
CA SER A 234 16.21 -27.10 -3.29
C SER A 234 14.69 -27.18 -3.21
N THR A 235 14.00 -26.09 -3.44
CA THR A 235 12.55 -25.98 -3.29
C THR A 235 11.85 -25.86 -4.64
N SER A 236 10.66 -26.46 -4.77
CA SER A 236 9.79 -26.21 -5.92
C SER A 236 9.32 -24.76 -5.92
N ARG A 237 8.82 -24.29 -7.06
CA ARG A 237 8.21 -22.96 -7.17
C ARG A 237 7.05 -22.80 -6.18
N ASP A 238 6.25 -23.84 -6.03
CA ASP A 238 5.07 -23.83 -5.17
C ASP A 238 5.48 -23.77 -3.70
N ASP A 239 6.50 -24.53 -3.27
CA ASP A 239 7.07 -24.48 -1.92
C ASP A 239 7.67 -23.10 -1.61
N TYR A 240 8.32 -22.47 -2.59
CA TYR A 240 8.87 -21.11 -2.42
C TYR A 240 7.78 -20.08 -2.09
N TYR A 241 6.59 -20.19 -2.68
CA TYR A 241 5.48 -19.28 -2.36
C TYR A 241 4.68 -19.73 -1.14
N ALA A 242 4.66 -21.03 -0.84
CA ALA A 242 4.00 -21.58 0.33
C ALA A 242 4.73 -21.20 1.64
N GLU A 243 5.99 -20.79 1.59
CA GLU A 243 6.76 -20.38 2.78
C GLU A 243 6.10 -19.23 3.57
N VAL A 244 5.44 -18.30 2.89
CA VAL A 244 4.67 -17.24 3.60
C VAL A 244 3.51 -17.85 4.40
N GLN A 245 2.83 -18.86 3.84
CA GLN A 245 1.80 -19.61 4.58
C GLN A 245 2.41 -20.43 5.73
N GLU A 246 3.61 -20.95 5.53
CA GLU A 246 4.32 -21.68 6.60
C GLU A 246 4.64 -20.78 7.80
N ARG A 247 4.94 -19.49 7.59
CA ARG A 247 5.13 -18.51 8.68
C ARG A 247 3.89 -18.38 9.56
N TYR A 248 2.68 -18.50 8.99
CA TYR A 248 1.45 -18.53 9.77
C TYR A 248 1.33 -19.83 10.57
N ASN A 249 1.66 -20.97 9.95
CA ASN A 249 1.55 -22.28 10.58
C ASN A 249 2.56 -22.47 11.72
N THR A 250 3.74 -21.88 11.61
CA THR A 250 4.81 -21.94 12.62
C THR A 250 4.65 -20.94 13.76
N GLY A 251 3.67 -20.05 13.67
CA GLY A 251 3.42 -19.02 14.70
C GLY A 251 4.31 -17.77 14.57
N GLU A 252 5.12 -17.67 13.50
CA GLU A 252 5.97 -16.48 13.28
C GLU A 252 5.17 -15.19 13.18
N MET A 253 3.93 -15.28 12.69
CA MET A 253 3.07 -14.09 12.54
C MET A 253 2.46 -13.61 13.86
N GLN A 254 2.52 -14.43 14.92
CA GLN A 254 1.96 -14.13 16.23
C GLN A 254 3.01 -13.82 17.28
N ASP A 255 4.23 -14.39 17.12
CA ASP A 255 5.30 -14.29 18.13
C ASP A 255 6.66 -14.07 17.45
N GLU A 256 7.35 -13.00 17.79
CA GLU A 256 8.69 -12.66 17.26
C GLU A 256 9.75 -13.73 17.58
N ASN A 257 9.56 -14.49 18.69
CA ASN A 257 10.50 -15.55 19.08
C ASN A 257 10.43 -16.77 18.14
N GLN A 258 9.41 -16.83 17.28
CA GLN A 258 9.29 -17.88 16.26
C GLN A 258 9.97 -17.50 14.93
N ILE A 259 10.53 -16.28 14.82
CA ILE A 259 11.31 -15.89 13.64
C ILE A 259 12.58 -16.75 13.58
N PRO A 260 12.79 -17.54 12.49
CA PRO A 260 13.96 -18.37 12.37
C PRO A 260 15.20 -17.53 12.10
N LEU A 261 15.95 -17.19 13.14
CA LEU A 261 17.21 -16.44 13.05
C LEU A 261 18.36 -17.41 12.78
N ASN A 262 19.21 -17.06 11.82
CA ASN A 262 20.39 -17.87 11.51
C ASN A 262 21.66 -17.24 12.14
N ASP A 263 22.10 -17.83 13.24
CA ASP A 263 23.27 -17.36 13.99
C ASP A 263 24.59 -17.41 13.18
N SER A 264 24.63 -18.15 12.09
CA SER A 264 25.76 -18.14 11.16
C SER A 264 25.75 -16.96 10.20
N LEU A 265 24.64 -16.22 10.13
CA LEU A 265 24.46 -15.08 9.24
C LEU A 265 24.15 -13.78 10.03
N VAL A 266 24.88 -13.58 11.12
CA VAL A 266 24.79 -12.38 11.97
C VAL A 266 25.72 -11.31 11.42
N PHE A 267 25.20 -10.09 11.28
CA PHE A 267 25.94 -8.89 10.90
C PHE A 267 25.70 -7.82 11.96
N THR A 268 26.56 -6.80 11.97
CA THR A 268 26.50 -5.74 12.97
C THR A 268 26.42 -4.38 12.26
N THR A 269 25.49 -3.56 12.67
CA THR A 269 25.36 -2.19 12.20
C THR A 269 26.42 -1.28 12.83
N PRO A 270 26.65 -0.06 12.32
CA PRO A 270 27.61 0.90 12.89
C PRO A 270 27.40 1.20 14.38
N LYS A 271 26.15 1.20 14.87
CA LYS A 271 25.82 1.40 16.31
C LYS A 271 25.82 0.09 17.12
N GLY A 272 26.22 -1.04 16.53
CA GLY A 272 26.35 -2.32 17.22
C GLY A 272 25.05 -3.17 17.31
N ARG A 273 23.98 -2.80 16.59
CA ARG A 273 22.79 -3.65 16.50
C ARG A 273 23.10 -4.92 15.71
N LYS A 274 22.59 -6.05 16.18
CA LYS A 274 22.64 -7.32 15.43
C LYS A 274 21.53 -7.37 14.41
N VAL A 275 21.87 -7.71 13.18
CA VAL A 275 20.94 -7.92 12.06
C VAL A 275 21.26 -9.25 11.38
N TYR A 276 20.24 -9.90 10.84
CA TYR A 276 20.36 -11.27 10.35
C TYR A 276 20.13 -11.34 8.84
N GLY A 277 20.80 -12.27 8.18
CA GLY A 277 20.62 -12.58 6.77
C GLY A 277 19.88 -13.90 6.54
N GLY A 278 19.59 -14.20 5.27
CA GLY A 278 19.13 -15.53 4.84
C GLY A 278 17.62 -15.74 4.78
N GLY A 279 16.81 -14.70 4.98
CA GLY A 279 15.35 -14.90 4.93
C GLY A 279 14.49 -13.67 5.14
N GLY A 280 14.77 -12.56 4.46
CA GLY A 280 14.09 -11.27 4.67
C GLY A 280 14.74 -10.43 5.74
N ILE A 281 14.11 -9.33 6.07
CA ILE A 281 14.56 -8.36 7.07
C ILE A 281 13.62 -8.43 8.26
N SER A 282 14.14 -8.79 9.43
CA SER A 282 13.39 -8.75 10.68
C SER A 282 13.23 -7.30 11.15
N PRO A 283 12.06 -6.88 11.62
CA PRO A 283 11.84 -5.53 12.12
C PRO A 283 12.61 -5.30 13.44
N ASP A 284 12.81 -4.03 13.79
CA ASP A 284 13.35 -3.63 15.08
C ASP A 284 12.27 -3.65 16.18
N LEU A 285 11.03 -3.37 15.80
CA LEU A 285 9.86 -3.43 16.66
C LEU A 285 8.80 -4.34 16.02
N TYR A 286 8.57 -5.47 16.62
CA TYR A 286 7.63 -6.47 16.10
C TYR A 286 6.16 -6.09 16.39
N ILE A 287 5.29 -6.37 15.42
CA ILE A 287 3.83 -6.27 15.54
C ILE A 287 3.23 -7.63 15.19
N SER A 288 2.53 -8.24 16.13
CA SER A 288 1.85 -9.51 15.89
C SER A 288 0.67 -9.36 14.91
N ASN A 289 0.33 -10.44 14.23
CA ASN A 289 -0.88 -10.53 13.40
C ASN A 289 -1.98 -11.28 14.15
N GLU A 290 -2.20 -10.90 15.39
CA GLU A 290 -3.32 -11.40 16.17
C GLU A 290 -4.56 -10.52 15.88
N ASP A 291 -5.25 -10.86 14.80
CA ASP A 291 -6.56 -10.26 14.56
C ASP A 291 -7.53 -10.72 15.65
N SER A 292 -8.21 -9.79 16.30
CA SER A 292 -9.34 -10.09 17.15
C SER A 292 -10.47 -10.77 16.35
N PRO A 293 -11.38 -11.53 16.97
CA PRO A 293 -12.55 -12.07 16.28
C PRO A 293 -13.35 -10.99 15.54
N GLU A 294 -13.39 -9.79 16.08
CA GLU A 294 -14.07 -8.62 15.48
C GLU A 294 -13.34 -8.13 14.24
N GLU A 295 -12.01 -8.13 14.23
CA GLU A 295 -11.20 -7.76 13.05
C GLU A 295 -11.30 -8.82 11.95
N ILE A 296 -11.25 -10.10 12.29
CA ILE A 296 -11.47 -11.21 11.34
C ILE A 296 -12.85 -11.06 10.68
N TRP A 297 -13.88 -10.80 11.49
CA TRP A 297 -15.24 -10.58 11.02
C TRP A 297 -15.31 -9.37 10.06
N ASN A 298 -14.70 -8.25 10.43
CA ASN A 298 -14.67 -7.03 9.61
C ASN A 298 -13.91 -7.26 8.30
N ASN A 299 -12.75 -7.91 8.34
CA ASN A 299 -11.93 -8.22 7.18
C ASN A 299 -12.68 -9.09 6.16
N TYR A 300 -13.54 -10.00 6.63
CA TYR A 300 -14.40 -10.78 5.75
C TYR A 300 -15.36 -9.88 4.94
N PHE A 301 -15.98 -8.88 5.56
CA PHE A 301 -16.86 -7.94 4.86
C PHE A 301 -16.12 -7.03 3.89
N LEU A 302 -14.95 -6.56 4.28
CA LEU A 302 -14.12 -5.71 3.41
C LEU A 302 -13.77 -6.42 2.10
N ARG A 303 -13.56 -7.74 2.16
CA ARG A 303 -13.27 -8.58 0.97
C ARG A 303 -14.51 -8.91 0.14
N SER A 304 -15.69 -8.94 0.73
CA SER A 304 -16.94 -9.35 0.05
C SER A 304 -17.51 -8.31 -0.91
N SER A 305 -16.99 -7.08 -0.92
CA SER A 305 -17.56 -5.92 -1.63
C SER A 305 -18.98 -5.50 -1.21
N LEU A 306 -19.61 -6.19 -0.26
CA LEU A 306 -20.98 -5.88 0.18
C LEU A 306 -21.08 -4.48 0.75
N LEU A 307 -20.16 -4.11 1.65
CA LEU A 307 -20.15 -2.80 2.27
C LEU A 307 -19.94 -1.69 1.23
N ASN A 308 -19.00 -1.88 0.31
CA ASN A 308 -18.73 -0.88 -0.73
C ASN A 308 -19.92 -0.69 -1.66
N ASN A 309 -20.56 -1.78 -2.09
CA ASN A 309 -21.77 -1.73 -2.93
C ASN A 309 -22.93 -1.06 -2.20
N PHE A 310 -23.14 -1.41 -0.92
CA PHE A 310 -24.17 -0.78 -0.10
C PHE A 310 -23.95 0.72 0.04
N ILE A 311 -22.72 1.14 0.39
CA ILE A 311 -22.39 2.57 0.53
C ILE A 311 -22.65 3.33 -0.76
N PHE A 312 -22.27 2.76 -1.91
CA PHE A 312 -22.56 3.37 -3.20
C PHE A 312 -24.07 3.59 -3.39
N LEU A 313 -24.89 2.58 -3.09
CA LEU A 313 -26.36 2.67 -3.21
C LEU A 313 -26.95 3.64 -2.19
N GLU A 314 -26.50 3.59 -0.94
CA GLU A 314 -27.00 4.46 0.15
C GLU A 314 -26.71 5.93 -0.15
N MET A 315 -25.49 6.26 -0.57
CA MET A 315 -25.12 7.62 -0.96
C MET A 315 -25.89 8.12 -2.19
N ASP A 316 -26.21 7.21 -3.11
CA ASP A 316 -26.98 7.51 -4.30
C ASP A 316 -28.47 7.71 -4.01
N LEU A 317 -29.02 6.99 -3.06
CA LEU A 317 -30.43 7.09 -2.64
C LEU A 317 -30.67 8.26 -1.68
N LYS A 318 -29.69 8.60 -0.84
CA LYS A 318 -29.81 9.61 0.22
C LYS A 318 -28.68 10.65 0.16
N PRO A 319 -28.47 11.31 -1.01
CA PRO A 319 -27.33 12.21 -1.22
C PRO A 319 -27.26 13.36 -0.20
N GLN A 320 -28.39 13.76 0.35
CA GLN A 320 -28.46 14.82 1.37
C GLN A 320 -27.80 14.44 2.71
N LYS A 321 -27.71 13.14 3.03
CA LYS A 321 -27.02 12.65 4.25
C LYS A 321 -25.50 12.70 4.13
N TYR A 322 -24.98 12.74 2.91
CA TYR A 322 -23.54 12.64 2.60
C TYR A 322 -23.00 13.88 1.88
N ASN A 323 -23.61 15.02 2.12
CA ASN A 323 -23.19 16.29 1.53
C ASN A 323 -22.17 16.99 2.45
N PHE A 324 -20.96 16.47 2.45
CA PHE A 324 -19.81 17.06 3.16
C PHE A 324 -18.89 17.75 2.17
N ASP A 325 -18.58 19.02 2.44
CA ASP A 325 -17.66 19.82 1.61
C ASP A 325 -16.25 19.91 2.21
N ASN A 326 -16.10 19.58 3.51
CA ASN A 326 -14.84 19.71 4.24
C ASN A 326 -14.32 18.35 4.71
N PRO A 327 -13.16 17.86 4.18
CA PRO A 327 -12.55 16.61 4.61
C PRO A 327 -12.19 16.56 6.09
N ALA A 328 -11.76 17.70 6.69
CA ALA A 328 -11.36 17.75 8.09
C ALA A 328 -12.58 17.64 9.02
N GLU A 329 -13.70 18.26 8.66
CA GLU A 329 -14.96 18.11 9.37
C GLU A 329 -15.42 16.64 9.34
N PHE A 330 -15.47 16.05 8.14
CA PHE A 330 -15.82 14.63 8.00
C PHE A 330 -14.90 13.70 8.78
N PHE A 331 -13.61 14.01 8.86
CA PHE A 331 -12.64 13.21 9.62
C PHE A 331 -12.92 13.24 11.12
N ASN A 332 -13.19 14.41 11.69
CA ASN A 332 -13.34 14.61 13.13
C ASN A 332 -14.71 14.19 13.67
N GLU A 333 -15.76 14.34 12.86
CA GLU A 333 -17.12 14.02 13.27
C GLU A 333 -17.43 12.52 13.14
N PRO A 334 -18.22 11.93 14.05
CA PRO A 334 -18.69 10.55 13.90
C PRO A 334 -19.57 10.42 12.67
N LEU A 335 -19.70 9.19 12.14
CA LEU A 335 -20.60 8.94 11.01
C LEU A 335 -22.03 9.32 11.40
N PRO A 336 -22.69 10.26 10.68
CA PRO A 336 -24.04 10.69 11.00
C PRO A 336 -25.05 9.54 10.77
N TYR A 337 -26.13 9.55 11.55
CA TYR A 337 -27.21 8.56 11.43
C TYR A 337 -26.72 7.10 11.54
N LYS A 338 -25.83 6.81 12.49
CA LYS A 338 -25.16 5.52 12.60
C LYS A 338 -26.13 4.35 12.79
N GLU A 339 -27.18 4.53 13.58
CA GLU A 339 -28.22 3.50 13.80
C GLU A 339 -28.98 3.20 12.51
N ASP A 340 -29.47 4.24 11.83
CA ASP A 340 -30.16 4.09 10.51
C ASP A 340 -29.26 3.43 9.48
N PHE A 341 -27.94 3.73 9.50
CA PHE A 341 -26.95 3.16 8.59
C PHE A 341 -26.77 1.66 8.83
N ILE A 342 -26.63 1.27 10.11
CA ILE A 342 -26.48 -0.14 10.50
C ILE A 342 -27.73 -0.94 10.10
N ASP A 343 -28.93 -0.44 10.40
CA ASP A 343 -30.18 -1.12 10.10
C ASP A 343 -30.41 -1.26 8.60
N ALA A 344 -30.12 -0.21 7.84
CA ALA A 344 -30.15 -0.27 6.38
C ALA A 344 -29.16 -1.27 5.81
N PHE A 345 -27.94 -1.35 6.36
CA PHE A 345 -26.93 -2.31 5.93
C PHE A 345 -27.33 -3.75 6.27
N LYS A 346 -27.87 -4.00 7.47
CA LYS A 346 -28.42 -5.32 7.85
C LYS A 346 -29.51 -5.75 6.89
N THR A 347 -30.44 -4.85 6.54
CA THR A 347 -31.52 -5.10 5.57
C THR A 347 -30.96 -5.44 4.20
N TYR A 348 -30.00 -4.65 3.69
CA TYR A 348 -29.32 -4.89 2.43
C TYR A 348 -28.62 -6.26 2.39
N CYS A 349 -27.93 -6.62 3.46
CA CYS A 349 -27.28 -7.93 3.54
C CYS A 349 -28.29 -9.08 3.52
N LEU A 350 -29.41 -8.95 4.25
CA LEU A 350 -30.49 -9.95 4.26
C LEU A 350 -31.09 -10.14 2.86
N GLU A 351 -31.38 -9.06 2.14
CA GLU A 351 -31.88 -9.08 0.77
C GLU A 351 -30.90 -9.76 -0.21
N ASN A 352 -29.60 -9.68 0.07
CA ASN A 352 -28.55 -10.35 -0.71
C ASN A 352 -28.20 -11.75 -0.18
N SER A 353 -29.08 -12.36 0.64
CA SER A 353 -28.90 -13.70 1.22
C SER A 353 -27.66 -13.86 2.10
N PHE A 354 -27.25 -12.76 2.75
CA PHE A 354 -26.07 -12.68 3.60
C PHE A 354 -26.42 -12.07 4.97
N PRO A 355 -27.15 -12.79 5.85
CA PRO A 355 -27.51 -12.26 7.17
C PRO A 355 -26.26 -11.99 8.01
N ILE A 356 -26.22 -10.84 8.65
CA ILE A 356 -25.09 -10.41 9.51
C ILE A 356 -25.59 -9.99 10.88
N GLU A 357 -24.69 -10.09 11.86
CA GLU A 357 -24.89 -9.54 13.19
C GLU A 357 -23.90 -8.42 13.45
N ILE A 358 -24.40 -7.22 13.73
CA ILE A 358 -23.64 -6.07 14.21
C ILE A 358 -24.12 -5.80 15.63
N ASN A 359 -23.21 -5.91 16.59
CA ASN A 359 -23.44 -5.76 18.02
C ASN A 359 -22.41 -4.82 18.64
N ASP A 360 -22.47 -4.60 19.94
CA ASP A 360 -21.62 -3.64 20.66
C ASP A 360 -20.10 -3.93 20.51
N LYS A 361 -19.71 -5.19 20.25
CA LYS A 361 -18.29 -5.56 20.11
C LYS A 361 -17.72 -5.19 18.75
N ASN A 362 -18.48 -5.38 17.65
CA ASN A 362 -17.99 -5.17 16.30
C ASN A 362 -18.51 -3.88 15.64
N GLN A 363 -19.47 -3.20 16.26
CA GLN A 363 -20.10 -1.99 15.69
C GLN A 363 -19.09 -0.87 15.42
N GLU A 364 -18.15 -0.66 16.34
CA GLU A 364 -17.19 0.46 16.20
C GLU A 364 -16.23 0.23 15.03
N ILE A 365 -15.68 -0.97 14.89
CA ILE A 365 -14.78 -1.32 13.76
C ILE A 365 -15.54 -1.29 12.44
N PHE A 366 -16.79 -1.75 12.41
CA PHE A 366 -17.65 -1.67 11.25
C PHE A 366 -17.91 -0.23 10.82
N LEU A 367 -18.29 0.65 11.74
CA LEU A 367 -18.58 2.07 11.44
C LEU A 367 -17.33 2.82 10.98
N ASN A 368 -16.15 2.51 11.53
CA ASN A 368 -14.89 3.07 11.07
C ASN A 368 -14.60 2.65 9.62
N SER A 369 -14.80 1.39 9.29
CA SER A 369 -14.65 0.88 7.92
C SER A 369 -15.65 1.54 6.97
N ALA A 370 -16.93 1.65 7.38
CA ALA A 370 -17.95 2.33 6.60
C ALA A 370 -17.59 3.81 6.35
N LYS A 371 -17.12 4.51 7.38
CA LYS A 371 -16.64 5.89 7.26
C LYS A 371 -15.48 6.01 6.28
N ALA A 372 -14.52 5.10 6.33
CA ALA A 372 -13.40 5.05 5.40
C ALA A 372 -13.85 4.85 3.94
N PHE A 373 -14.81 3.95 3.69
CA PHE A 373 -15.37 3.73 2.35
C PHE A 373 -16.22 4.92 1.84
N ILE A 374 -16.90 5.64 2.72
CA ILE A 374 -17.57 6.89 2.36
C ILE A 374 -16.52 7.96 2.02
N ALA A 375 -15.45 8.05 2.81
CA ALA A 375 -14.36 9.00 2.59
C ALA A 375 -13.71 8.85 1.22
N ILE A 376 -13.46 7.62 0.76
CA ILE A 376 -12.85 7.40 -0.57
C ILE A 376 -13.75 7.88 -1.69
N GLN A 377 -15.08 7.75 -1.53
CA GLN A 377 -16.07 8.22 -2.51
C GLN A 377 -16.14 9.74 -2.59
N LEU A 378 -16.05 10.42 -1.43
CA LEU A 378 -16.20 11.87 -1.32
C LEU A 378 -14.89 12.63 -1.56
N PHE A 379 -13.79 12.14 -0.99
CA PHE A 379 -12.54 12.89 -0.83
C PHE A 379 -11.29 12.16 -1.35
N GLY A 380 -11.44 10.87 -1.73
CA GLY A 380 -10.33 10.08 -2.26
C GLY A 380 -9.52 9.32 -1.20
N GLU A 381 -8.43 8.72 -1.68
CA GLU A 381 -7.68 7.70 -0.94
C GLU A 381 -6.93 8.23 0.29
N ASN A 382 -6.48 9.47 0.25
CA ASN A 382 -5.79 10.11 1.39
C ASN A 382 -6.65 10.09 2.66
N LEU A 383 -7.91 10.52 2.56
CA LEU A 383 -8.79 10.56 3.74
C LEU A 383 -9.22 9.16 4.18
N HIS A 384 -9.45 8.24 3.23
CA HIS A 384 -9.67 6.82 3.52
C HIS A 384 -8.54 6.26 4.39
N THR A 385 -7.30 6.36 3.91
CA THR A 385 -6.12 5.84 4.62
C THR A 385 -5.95 6.50 5.98
N ARG A 386 -6.18 7.81 6.08
CA ARG A 386 -6.10 8.54 7.34
C ARG A 386 -7.11 8.02 8.38
N ILE A 387 -8.33 7.68 7.96
CA ILE A 387 -9.37 7.10 8.85
C ILE A 387 -8.97 5.69 9.29
N VAL A 388 -8.52 4.83 8.36
CA VAL A 388 -8.06 3.47 8.67
C VAL A 388 -6.88 3.50 9.65
N ASN A 389 -5.93 4.38 9.44
CA ASN A 389 -4.72 4.49 10.24
C ASN A 389 -4.96 5.00 11.69
N GLN A 390 -6.13 5.55 12.01
CA GLN A 390 -6.42 6.01 13.37
C GLN A 390 -6.32 4.90 14.42
N LYS A 391 -6.59 3.65 14.04
CA LYS A 391 -6.56 2.47 14.92
C LYS A 391 -5.55 1.41 14.49
N ASP A 392 -4.68 1.74 13.56
CA ASP A 392 -3.67 0.82 13.03
C ASP A 392 -2.55 0.59 14.08
N PRO A 393 -2.33 -0.66 14.54
CA PRO A 393 -1.36 -0.95 15.60
C PRO A 393 0.08 -0.60 15.20
N PHE A 394 0.43 -0.63 13.93
CA PHE A 394 1.75 -0.23 13.45
C PHE A 394 1.95 1.29 13.59
N ILE A 395 0.91 2.06 13.27
CA ILE A 395 0.94 3.52 13.42
C ILE A 395 0.98 3.89 14.90
N GLN A 396 0.17 3.26 15.74
CA GLN A 396 0.20 3.51 17.19
C GLN A 396 1.57 3.19 17.77
N LYS A 397 2.18 2.07 17.38
CA LYS A 397 3.53 1.72 17.84
C LYS A 397 4.59 2.74 17.42
N ALA A 398 4.47 3.30 16.21
CA ALA A 398 5.36 4.37 15.76
C ALA A 398 5.17 5.64 16.60
N LEU A 399 3.92 6.06 16.85
CA LEU A 399 3.59 7.23 17.67
C LEU A 399 4.06 7.05 19.12
N ASP A 400 3.78 5.92 19.76
CA ASP A 400 4.26 5.60 21.11
C ASP A 400 5.80 5.65 21.19
N THR A 401 6.50 5.25 20.11
CA THR A 401 7.95 5.30 20.06
C THR A 401 8.46 6.72 19.89
N ILE A 402 7.76 7.56 19.11
CA ILE A 402 8.06 9.00 18.97
C ILE A 402 7.89 9.71 20.31
N ASP A 403 6.79 9.46 21.01
CA ASP A 403 6.50 10.08 22.32
C ASP A 403 7.51 9.71 23.41
N ALA A 404 8.28 8.64 23.21
CA ALA A 404 9.33 8.17 24.12
C ALA A 404 10.76 8.69 23.76
N LEU A 405 10.95 9.42 22.65
CA LEU A 405 12.23 10.01 22.23
C LEU A 405 12.53 11.30 22.99
#